data_cc015d377c1c4c37de08660809276548
#
_entry.id   cc015d377c1c4c37de08660809276548
#
_cell.length_a   1.000
_cell.length_b   1.000
_cell.length_c   1.000
_cell.angle_alpha   90.00
_cell.angle_beta   90.00
_cell.angle_gamma   90.00
#
_symmetry.space_group_name_H-M   'P 1'
#
loop_
_entity.id
_entity.type
_entity.pdbx_description
1 polymer ?
#
loop_
_entity_poly.entity_id
_entity_poly.type
_entity_poly.pdbx_seq_one_letter_code
_entity_poly.pdbx_strand_id
1 'polypeptide(L)'
;MNKFGKKPGARILLLAAMVVLAGWWSLRADTSLKWKLSKDSEALVTDAKLRDEIFDALDAAEKAGTDPRITRFNVRVATAFEKDGKERVVTGGNVEYEVPEGIHGETSVLNHVTALYGADTTRKQVRFLAFFAQQCGGGASCGDCRDYQMATTDYEHLLVACGQASDRTVKVTRFADQIVCERNFPEVDSAKIPLPAEELRRLVHSAEEARRGGVTLFTKERHTGAAALSFAGKTYRAAGADDAAFHYRYPIGGLLQQAMTERDYFLRAIVISGENGEWPVVNYRDRQYGYEASSFNHAAGKPPIVLILSNGRGQFRMTTFESALPSAFSTADFMPEALKTFLATHATDK
;
A
#
# COMPACT_ATOMS: atom_id res chain seq x y z
N MET A 1 47.78 -35.88 20.85
CA MET A 1 47.62 -34.74 21.78
C MET A 1 47.43 -33.47 20.95
N ASN A 2 46.19 -33.02 20.72
CA ASN A 2 45.92 -31.79 20.01
C ASN A 2 45.13 -30.86 20.94
N LYS A 3 45.78 -29.74 21.28
CA LYS A 3 45.19 -28.67 22.13
C LYS A 3 44.28 -27.80 21.26
N PHE A 4 42.97 -27.84 21.48
CA PHE A 4 42.03 -26.85 20.94
C PHE A 4 42.07 -25.57 21.80
N GLY A 5 42.59 -24.51 21.24
CA GLY A 5 42.56 -23.17 21.82
C GLY A 5 41.14 -22.60 21.80
N LYS A 6 40.58 -22.29 22.95
CA LYS A 6 39.29 -21.60 23.11
C LYS A 6 39.46 -20.13 22.73
N LYS A 7 38.79 -19.68 21.66
CA LYS A 7 38.68 -18.25 21.30
C LYS A 7 37.65 -17.55 22.20
N PRO A 8 37.98 -16.48 22.93
CA PRO A 8 37.07 -15.79 23.86
C PRO A 8 36.08 -14.81 23.20
N GLY A 9 36.06 -14.71 21.86
CA GLY A 9 35.25 -13.70 21.16
C GLY A 9 33.76 -14.02 20.96
N ALA A 10 33.34 -15.28 21.09
CA ALA A 10 31.97 -15.69 20.75
C ALA A 10 30.93 -15.37 21.83
N ARG A 11 31.32 -15.16 23.08
CA ARG A 11 30.38 -14.89 24.19
C ARG A 11 29.91 -13.43 24.28
N ILE A 12 30.71 -12.48 23.81
CA ILE A 12 30.34 -11.05 23.87
C ILE A 12 29.32 -10.69 22.78
N LEU A 13 29.38 -11.33 21.60
CA LEU A 13 28.42 -11.13 20.53
C LEU A 13 27.05 -11.72 20.84
N LEU A 14 26.96 -12.80 21.62
CA LEU A 14 25.66 -13.37 22.03
C LEU A 14 24.95 -12.52 23.08
N LEU A 15 25.67 -11.85 23.98
CA LEU A 15 25.05 -10.95 24.98
C LEU A 15 24.53 -9.65 24.34
N ALA A 16 25.22 -9.10 23.35
CA ALA A 16 24.76 -7.91 22.64
C ALA A 16 23.50 -8.20 21.80
N ALA A 17 23.43 -9.37 21.15
CA ALA A 17 22.23 -9.79 20.42
C ALA A 17 21.03 -10.06 21.33
N MET A 18 21.25 -10.59 22.55
CA MET A 18 20.15 -10.80 23.51
C MET A 18 19.63 -9.50 24.12
N VAL A 19 20.45 -8.47 24.30
CA VAL A 19 20.02 -7.17 24.82
C VAL A 19 19.21 -6.41 23.77
N VAL A 20 19.56 -6.50 22.48
CA VAL A 20 18.77 -5.92 21.39
C VAL A 20 17.44 -6.65 21.20
N LEU A 21 17.42 -7.98 21.33
CA LEU A 21 16.19 -8.77 21.26
C LEU A 21 15.28 -8.59 22.47
N ALA A 22 15.81 -8.36 23.66
CA ALA A 22 15.03 -8.09 24.87
C ALA A 22 14.39 -6.69 24.86
N GLY A 23 15.02 -5.71 24.22
CA GLY A 23 14.47 -4.35 24.07
C GLY A 23 13.23 -4.29 23.14
N TRP A 24 13.05 -5.26 22.26
CA TRP A 24 11.91 -5.34 21.35
C TRP A 24 10.68 -6.08 21.90
N TRP A 25 10.81 -6.74 23.06
CA TRP A 25 9.76 -7.59 23.64
C TRP A 25 8.99 -6.96 24.80
N SER A 26 9.30 -5.74 25.22
CA SER A 26 8.71 -5.16 26.45
C SER A 26 7.92 -3.87 26.29
N LEU A 27 7.51 -3.45 25.08
CA LEU A 27 6.41 -2.49 24.96
C LEU A 27 5.08 -3.25 25.06
N ARG A 28 4.79 -3.84 26.21
CA ARG A 28 3.40 -4.11 26.59
C ARG A 28 2.74 -2.76 26.72
N ALA A 29 1.72 -2.51 25.89
CA ALA A 29 0.88 -1.35 26.07
C ALA A 29 0.44 -1.30 27.54
N ASP A 30 0.56 -0.16 28.16
CA ASP A 30 0.02 0.03 29.51
C ASP A 30 -1.52 -0.01 29.43
N THR A 31 -2.07 -1.17 29.71
CA THR A 31 -3.53 -1.42 29.67
C THR A 31 -4.30 -0.63 30.74
N SER A 32 -3.60 0.08 31.63
CA SER A 32 -4.25 1.02 32.58
C SER A 32 -4.64 2.33 31.89
N LEU A 33 -4.01 2.67 30.76
CA LEU A 33 -4.35 3.88 30.00
C LEU A 33 -5.63 3.65 29.20
N LYS A 34 -6.54 4.62 29.25
CA LYS A 34 -7.75 4.63 28.41
C LYS A 34 -7.44 5.22 27.04
N TRP A 35 -8.16 4.75 26.02
CA TRP A 35 -8.11 5.36 24.69
C TRP A 35 -8.58 6.83 24.75
N LYS A 36 -7.94 7.67 23.98
CA LYS A 36 -8.30 9.08 23.79
C LYS A 36 -8.14 9.45 22.32
N LEU A 37 -9.05 10.22 21.78
CA LEU A 37 -8.89 10.78 20.44
C LEU A 37 -7.74 11.79 20.41
N SER A 38 -7.03 11.87 19.28
CA SER A 38 -6.17 13.02 19.02
C SER A 38 -7.03 14.26 18.81
N LYS A 39 -6.46 15.45 19.06
CA LYS A 39 -7.18 16.73 18.93
C LYS A 39 -7.87 16.90 17.57
N ASP A 40 -7.20 16.52 16.49
CA ASP A 40 -7.76 16.62 15.13
C ASP A 40 -8.88 15.61 14.90
N SER A 41 -8.87 14.49 15.60
CA SER A 41 -9.88 13.42 15.48
C SER A 41 -11.17 13.74 16.23
N GLU A 42 -11.13 14.58 17.27
CA GLU A 42 -12.32 14.99 18.04
C GLU A 42 -13.36 15.69 17.14
N ALA A 43 -12.90 16.44 16.13
CA ALA A 43 -13.79 17.09 15.17
C ALA A 43 -14.49 16.14 14.21
N LEU A 44 -13.90 14.95 13.96
CA LEU A 44 -14.45 13.92 13.07
C LEU A 44 -15.38 12.95 13.82
N VAL A 45 -15.14 12.73 15.11
CA VAL A 45 -15.90 11.77 15.93
C VAL A 45 -16.62 12.53 17.06
N THR A 46 -17.65 13.25 16.70
CA THR A 46 -18.49 14.03 17.64
C THR A 46 -19.55 13.20 18.34
N ASP A 47 -19.96 12.07 17.75
CA ASP A 47 -20.90 11.14 18.35
C ASP A 47 -20.19 10.26 19.41
N ALA A 48 -20.70 10.34 20.64
CA ALA A 48 -20.15 9.59 21.77
C ALA A 48 -20.29 8.06 21.58
N LYS A 49 -21.42 7.60 21.01
CA LYS A 49 -21.63 6.18 20.74
C LYS A 49 -20.59 5.66 19.72
N LEU A 50 -20.37 6.39 18.61
CA LEU A 50 -19.38 6.03 17.62
C LEU A 50 -17.95 6.01 18.21
N ARG A 51 -17.64 6.98 19.06
CA ARG A 51 -16.34 7.02 19.75
C ARG A 51 -16.13 5.78 20.61
N ASP A 52 -17.13 5.41 21.41
CA ASP A 52 -17.06 4.27 22.31
C ASP A 52 -16.97 2.95 21.50
N GLU A 53 -17.74 2.81 20.41
CA GLU A 53 -17.62 1.70 19.45
C GLU A 53 -16.20 1.58 18.86
N ILE A 54 -15.55 2.71 18.51
CA ILE A 54 -14.16 2.72 18.01
C ILE A 54 -13.19 2.22 19.09
N PHE A 55 -13.37 2.65 20.35
CA PHE A 55 -12.50 2.24 21.46
C PHE A 55 -12.66 0.76 21.78
N ASP A 56 -13.89 0.26 21.82
CA ASP A 56 -14.18 -1.17 22.05
C ASP A 56 -13.62 -2.03 20.89
N ALA A 57 -13.73 -1.54 19.65
CA ALA A 57 -13.12 -2.20 18.50
C ALA A 57 -11.58 -2.22 18.59
N LEU A 58 -10.95 -1.16 19.08
CA LEU A 58 -9.49 -1.14 19.29
C LEU A 58 -9.06 -2.15 20.37
N ASP A 59 -9.81 -2.26 21.45
CA ASP A 59 -9.55 -3.26 22.50
C ASP A 59 -9.75 -4.69 21.96
N ALA A 60 -10.68 -4.90 21.03
CA ALA A 60 -10.86 -6.17 20.35
C ALA A 60 -9.74 -6.44 19.34
N ALA A 61 -9.32 -5.42 18.56
CA ALA A 61 -8.21 -5.53 17.62
C ALA A 61 -6.89 -5.87 18.34
N GLU A 62 -6.62 -5.29 19.51
CA GLU A 62 -5.43 -5.59 20.30
C GLU A 62 -5.30 -7.09 20.63
N LYS A 63 -6.43 -7.78 20.78
CA LYS A 63 -6.52 -9.20 21.10
C LYS A 63 -6.60 -10.11 19.88
N ALA A 64 -6.75 -9.53 18.68
CA ALA A 64 -6.87 -10.31 17.45
C ALA A 64 -5.56 -11.06 17.13
N GLY A 65 -5.71 -12.27 16.61
CA GLY A 65 -4.59 -13.07 16.15
C GLY A 65 -3.98 -12.52 14.87
N THR A 66 -2.64 -12.57 14.77
CA THR A 66 -1.86 -12.27 13.56
C THR A 66 -0.76 -13.30 13.41
N ASP A 67 -0.32 -13.54 12.18
CA ASP A 67 0.83 -14.41 11.90
C ASP A 67 1.73 -13.80 10.81
N PRO A 68 2.42 -12.66 11.10
CA PRO A 68 3.30 -11.99 10.14
C PRO A 68 4.70 -12.64 10.16
N ARG A 69 4.84 -13.83 9.59
CA ARG A 69 6.07 -14.64 9.63
C ARG A 69 7.25 -13.98 8.91
N ILE A 70 6.98 -13.22 7.86
CA ILE A 70 7.99 -12.61 6.99
C ILE A 70 8.40 -11.24 7.53
N THR A 71 7.45 -10.30 7.59
CA THR A 71 7.75 -8.91 7.97
C THR A 71 7.83 -8.72 9.49
N ARG A 72 7.17 -9.60 10.25
CA ARG A 72 6.95 -9.48 11.70
C ARG A 72 6.18 -8.21 12.10
N PHE A 73 5.54 -7.57 11.13
CA PHE A 73 4.75 -6.37 11.33
C PHE A 73 3.30 -6.74 11.58
N ASN A 74 2.84 -6.60 12.83
CA ASN A 74 1.48 -6.96 13.23
C ASN A 74 0.49 -5.85 12.87
N VAL A 75 -0.48 -6.14 12.01
CA VAL A 75 -1.63 -5.29 11.71
C VAL A 75 -2.88 -6.01 12.17
N ARG A 76 -3.54 -5.47 13.17
CA ARG A 76 -4.78 -5.99 13.74
C ARG A 76 -5.88 -4.98 13.50
N VAL A 77 -7.00 -5.44 13.00
CA VAL A 77 -8.10 -4.57 12.59
C VAL A 77 -9.39 -5.09 13.19
N ALA A 78 -10.25 -4.19 13.61
CA ALA A 78 -11.61 -4.52 14.03
C ALA A 78 -12.59 -3.50 13.47
N THR A 79 -13.85 -3.89 13.42
CA THR A 79 -15.00 -3.01 13.19
C THR A 79 -16.13 -3.40 14.09
N ALA A 80 -17.00 -2.45 14.42
CA ALA A 80 -18.25 -2.70 15.12
C ALA A 80 -19.43 -2.17 14.30
N PHE A 81 -20.56 -2.86 14.37
CA PHE A 81 -21.82 -2.46 13.73
C PHE A 81 -22.99 -3.11 14.44
N GLU A 82 -24.19 -2.56 14.22
CA GLU A 82 -25.42 -3.13 14.77
C GLU A 82 -26.08 -4.06 13.75
N LYS A 83 -26.42 -5.28 14.18
CA LYS A 83 -27.17 -6.26 13.38
C LYS A 83 -28.22 -6.95 14.24
N ASP A 84 -29.48 -6.89 13.78
CA ASP A 84 -30.63 -7.48 14.47
C ASP A 84 -30.77 -6.99 15.92
N GLY A 85 -30.60 -5.67 16.14
CA GLY A 85 -30.67 -5.03 17.45
C GLY A 85 -29.52 -5.40 18.41
N LYS A 86 -28.44 -5.99 17.91
CA LYS A 86 -27.26 -6.36 18.69
C LYS A 86 -25.99 -5.80 18.07
N GLU A 87 -25.15 -5.24 18.92
CA GLU A 87 -23.80 -4.87 18.51
C GLU A 87 -22.98 -6.11 18.18
N ARG A 88 -22.22 -6.02 17.10
CA ARG A 88 -21.30 -7.03 16.60
C ARG A 88 -19.93 -6.42 16.44
N VAL A 89 -18.95 -7.05 17.05
CA VAL A 89 -17.54 -6.71 16.84
C VAL A 89 -16.89 -7.84 16.05
N VAL A 90 -16.24 -7.49 14.95
CA VAL A 90 -15.52 -8.44 14.09
C VAL A 90 -14.07 -8.01 14.00
N THR A 91 -13.18 -8.96 14.15
CA THR A 91 -11.73 -8.74 14.12
C THR A 91 -11.08 -9.46 12.95
N GLY A 92 -9.95 -8.93 12.51
CA GLY A 92 -9.07 -9.55 11.55
C GLY A 92 -7.62 -9.17 11.82
N GLY A 93 -6.71 -9.96 11.31
CA GLY A 93 -5.28 -9.68 11.43
C GLY A 93 -4.54 -10.07 10.17
N ASN A 94 -3.35 -9.51 9.97
CA ASN A 94 -2.54 -9.92 8.84
C ASN A 94 -1.94 -11.31 9.08
N VAL A 95 -1.91 -12.09 8.00
CA VAL A 95 -1.28 -13.41 7.95
C VAL A 95 -0.35 -13.43 6.75
N GLU A 96 0.91 -13.76 6.97
CA GLU A 96 1.90 -13.87 5.91
C GLU A 96 2.32 -15.33 5.78
N TYR A 97 2.15 -15.86 4.57
CA TYR A 97 2.60 -17.19 4.22
C TYR A 97 4.02 -17.13 3.66
N GLU A 98 4.70 -18.28 3.58
CA GLU A 98 6.00 -18.42 2.91
C GLU A 98 5.92 -18.20 1.39
N VAL A 99 4.73 -18.18 0.83
CA VAL A 99 4.42 -17.75 -0.55
C VAL A 99 4.11 -16.25 -0.56
N PRO A 100 4.39 -15.54 -1.68
CA PRO A 100 4.36 -14.06 -1.73
C PRO A 100 2.97 -13.41 -1.62
N GLU A 101 1.98 -14.10 -1.07
CA GLU A 101 0.64 -13.58 -0.85
C GLU A 101 0.29 -13.64 0.63
N GLY A 102 0.17 -12.47 1.23
CA GLY A 102 -0.34 -12.30 2.58
C GLY A 102 -1.81 -11.85 2.58
N ILE A 103 -2.52 -12.13 3.66
CA ILE A 103 -3.82 -11.53 3.91
C ILE A 103 -3.58 -10.31 4.79
N HIS A 104 -4.04 -9.14 4.35
CA HIS A 104 -3.97 -7.93 5.15
C HIS A 104 -5.09 -7.88 6.20
N GLY A 105 -4.85 -7.18 7.30
CA GLY A 105 -5.81 -7.09 8.39
C GLY A 105 -7.15 -6.50 7.96
N GLU A 106 -7.13 -5.49 7.09
CA GLU A 106 -8.32 -4.84 6.53
C GLU A 106 -9.16 -5.79 5.68
N THR A 107 -8.51 -6.50 4.77
CA THR A 107 -9.20 -7.47 3.92
C THR A 107 -9.71 -8.64 4.73
N SER A 108 -8.96 -9.06 5.77
CA SER A 108 -9.37 -10.12 6.70
C SER A 108 -10.68 -9.76 7.42
N VAL A 109 -10.77 -8.58 8.03
CA VAL A 109 -11.97 -8.16 8.77
C VAL A 109 -13.17 -7.96 7.84
N LEU A 110 -13.00 -7.33 6.67
CA LEU A 110 -14.08 -7.10 5.74
C LEU A 110 -14.60 -8.39 5.10
N ASN A 111 -13.72 -9.35 4.79
CA ASN A 111 -14.10 -10.68 4.36
C ASN A 111 -14.90 -11.41 5.46
N HIS A 112 -14.48 -11.28 6.71
CA HIS A 112 -15.16 -11.89 7.85
C HIS A 112 -16.58 -11.34 8.02
N VAL A 113 -16.75 -10.00 7.95
CA VAL A 113 -18.08 -9.37 7.97
C VAL A 113 -18.92 -9.87 6.80
N THR A 114 -18.37 -9.89 5.60
CA THR A 114 -19.07 -10.35 4.40
C THR A 114 -19.49 -11.81 4.49
N ALA A 115 -18.63 -12.68 4.96
CA ALA A 115 -18.89 -14.11 5.10
C ALA A 115 -19.96 -14.43 6.15
N LEU A 116 -19.95 -13.70 7.28
CA LEU A 116 -20.89 -13.95 8.40
C LEU A 116 -22.23 -13.22 8.23
N TYR A 117 -22.25 -12.04 7.62
CA TYR A 117 -23.40 -11.14 7.65
C TYR A 117 -23.84 -10.64 6.27
N GLY A 118 -23.12 -11.01 5.20
CA GLY A 118 -23.40 -10.65 3.82
C GLY A 118 -22.80 -9.32 3.36
N ALA A 119 -22.62 -9.18 2.03
CA ALA A 119 -21.99 -8.01 1.41
C ALA A 119 -22.74 -6.70 1.67
N ASP A 120 -24.07 -6.75 1.74
CA ASP A 120 -24.90 -5.58 2.06
C ASP A 120 -24.62 -5.02 3.46
N THR A 121 -24.34 -5.90 4.44
CA THR A 121 -23.95 -5.47 5.79
C THR A 121 -22.60 -4.78 5.75
N THR A 122 -21.61 -5.36 5.06
CA THR A 122 -20.30 -4.76 4.90
C THR A 122 -20.41 -3.37 4.29
N ARG A 123 -21.18 -3.23 3.20
CA ARG A 123 -21.33 -1.96 2.49
C ARG A 123 -22.10 -0.88 3.27
N LYS A 124 -23.17 -1.26 3.99
CA LYS A 124 -24.10 -0.29 4.56
C LYS A 124 -23.89 -0.02 6.05
N GLN A 125 -23.22 -0.93 6.77
CA GLN A 125 -23.14 -0.86 8.22
C GLN A 125 -21.72 -0.73 8.77
N VAL A 126 -20.68 -1.10 8.01
CA VAL A 126 -19.29 -0.86 8.40
C VAL A 126 -18.97 0.62 8.23
N ARG A 127 -18.94 1.37 9.32
CA ARG A 127 -18.71 2.82 9.34
C ARG A 127 -17.27 3.18 9.61
N PHE A 128 -16.50 2.28 10.18
CA PHE A 128 -15.09 2.49 10.49
C PHE A 128 -14.30 1.19 10.49
N LEU A 129 -12.98 1.31 10.31
CA LEU A 129 -11.99 0.29 10.58
C LEU A 129 -11.04 0.80 11.66
N ALA A 130 -10.95 0.06 12.77
CA ALA A 130 -10.08 0.37 13.89
C ALA A 130 -8.81 -0.49 13.82
N PHE A 131 -7.67 0.18 13.67
CA PHE A 131 -6.36 -0.45 13.52
C PHE A 131 -5.59 -0.40 14.82
N PHE A 132 -5.08 -1.53 15.24
CA PHE A 132 -4.07 -1.62 16.28
C PHE A 132 -2.77 -2.13 15.66
N ALA A 133 -1.80 -1.25 15.49
CA ALA A 133 -0.51 -1.56 14.89
C ALA A 133 0.64 -1.05 15.76
N GLN A 134 1.82 -1.64 15.60
CA GLN A 134 3.02 -1.19 16.32
C GLN A 134 3.38 0.26 15.98
N GLN A 135 3.16 0.64 14.74
CA GLN A 135 3.33 2.01 14.24
C GLN A 135 2.14 2.36 13.36
N CYS A 136 1.40 3.37 13.76
CA CYS A 136 0.37 3.97 12.92
C CYS A 136 1.01 4.95 11.93
N GLY A 137 1.75 4.45 10.95
CA GLY A 137 2.46 5.24 9.95
C GLY A 137 1.52 6.11 9.11
N GLY A 138 0.95 7.16 9.71
CA GLY A 138 -0.03 8.02 9.07
C GLY A 138 -1.48 7.51 9.10
N GLY A 139 -1.74 6.26 9.51
CA GLY A 139 -3.09 5.70 9.60
C GLY A 139 -3.75 5.45 8.25
N ALA A 140 -2.98 5.17 7.20
CA ALA A 140 -3.51 4.90 5.86
C ALA A 140 -3.32 3.45 5.47
N SER A 141 -4.32 2.89 4.79
CA SER A 141 -4.25 1.57 4.18
C SER A 141 -3.30 1.56 2.98
N CYS A 142 -2.66 0.41 2.71
CA CYS A 142 -1.89 0.22 1.49
C CYS A 142 -2.78 0.24 0.24
N GLY A 143 -2.17 0.27 -0.95
CA GLY A 143 -2.91 0.34 -2.21
C GLY A 143 -3.92 -0.79 -2.40
N ASP A 144 -3.53 -2.03 -2.08
CA ASP A 144 -4.42 -3.20 -2.17
C ASP A 144 -5.64 -3.06 -1.28
N CYS A 145 -5.42 -2.66 -0.03
CA CYS A 145 -6.51 -2.47 0.91
C CYS A 145 -7.43 -1.32 0.52
N ARG A 146 -6.90 -0.26 -0.12
CA ARG A 146 -7.75 0.84 -0.64
C ARG A 146 -8.66 0.36 -1.76
N ASP A 147 -8.14 -0.38 -2.74
CA ASP A 147 -8.97 -0.97 -3.80
C ASP A 147 -10.07 -1.86 -3.21
N TYR A 148 -9.71 -2.67 -2.21
CA TYR A 148 -10.65 -3.58 -1.57
C TYR A 148 -11.73 -2.84 -0.75
N GLN A 149 -11.35 -1.85 0.04
CA GLN A 149 -12.25 -1.03 0.84
C GLN A 149 -13.23 -0.25 -0.06
N MET A 150 -12.73 0.36 -1.15
CA MET A 150 -13.58 1.04 -2.13
C MET A 150 -14.63 0.11 -2.75
N ALA A 151 -14.27 -1.13 -3.04
CA ALA A 151 -15.17 -2.10 -3.65
C ALA A 151 -16.23 -2.64 -2.69
N THR A 152 -15.94 -2.72 -1.40
CA THR A 152 -16.73 -3.48 -0.42
C THR A 152 -17.49 -2.63 0.60
N THR A 153 -17.10 -1.36 0.81
CA THR A 153 -17.70 -0.47 1.82
C THR A 153 -18.35 0.77 1.19
N ASP A 154 -19.07 1.53 1.99
CA ASP A 154 -19.41 2.92 1.68
C ASP A 154 -18.19 3.80 1.98
N TYR A 155 -17.24 3.77 1.07
CA TYR A 155 -15.91 4.36 1.27
C TYR A 155 -15.93 5.89 1.46
N GLU A 156 -16.96 6.58 0.97
CA GLU A 156 -17.11 8.04 1.11
C GLU A 156 -17.36 8.44 2.58
N HIS A 157 -17.97 7.54 3.34
CA HIS A 157 -18.32 7.74 4.76
C HIS A 157 -17.48 6.89 5.72
N LEU A 158 -16.60 6.04 5.21
CA LEU A 158 -15.75 5.17 6.02
C LEU A 158 -14.71 5.98 6.80
N LEU A 159 -14.59 5.70 8.09
CA LEU A 159 -13.53 6.22 8.94
C LEU A 159 -12.42 5.18 9.12
N VAL A 160 -11.19 5.66 9.22
CA VAL A 160 -10.01 4.88 9.57
C VAL A 160 -9.49 5.39 10.90
N ALA A 161 -9.58 4.55 11.92
CA ALA A 161 -9.13 4.86 13.27
C ALA A 161 -7.87 4.06 13.59
N CYS A 162 -6.74 4.73 13.83
CA CYS A 162 -5.49 4.08 14.19
C CYS A 162 -5.16 4.34 15.67
N GLY A 163 -5.13 3.27 16.45
CA GLY A 163 -4.80 3.30 17.87
C GLY A 163 -3.31 3.04 18.10
N GLN A 164 -2.63 4.02 18.71
CA GLN A 164 -1.23 3.93 19.09
C GLN A 164 -1.10 3.20 20.43
N ALA A 165 -0.35 2.09 20.45
CA ALA A 165 -0.22 1.28 21.65
C ALA A 165 0.50 2.00 22.81
N SER A 166 1.47 2.87 22.51
CA SER A 166 2.36 3.47 23.50
C SER A 166 1.68 4.49 24.45
N ASP A 167 0.69 5.23 23.93
CA ASP A 167 0.03 6.32 24.68
C ASP A 167 -1.50 6.30 24.60
N ARG A 168 -2.05 5.24 23.99
CA ARG A 168 -3.49 5.05 23.75
C ARG A 168 -4.15 6.19 22.99
N THR A 169 -3.39 6.92 22.17
CA THR A 169 -3.94 7.95 21.30
C THR A 169 -4.50 7.35 20.02
N VAL A 170 -5.70 7.77 19.64
CA VAL A 170 -6.40 7.34 18.43
C VAL A 170 -6.42 8.47 17.44
N LYS A 171 -5.82 8.25 16.27
CA LYS A 171 -5.93 9.13 15.12
C LYS A 171 -7.03 8.62 14.20
N VAL A 172 -8.04 9.43 13.94
CA VAL A 172 -9.12 9.13 13.01
C VAL A 172 -9.00 10.00 11.77
N THR A 173 -9.15 9.41 10.61
CA THR A 173 -9.19 10.09 9.31
C THR A 173 -10.38 9.59 8.50
N ARG A 174 -10.85 10.38 7.53
CA ARG A 174 -11.80 9.88 6.55
C ARG A 174 -11.07 9.04 5.52
N PHE A 175 -11.59 7.88 5.20
CA PHE A 175 -10.99 7.08 4.14
C PHE A 175 -11.02 7.79 2.78
N ALA A 176 -12.08 8.55 2.50
CA ALA A 176 -12.20 9.36 1.28
C ALA A 176 -11.04 10.35 1.09
N ASP A 177 -10.46 10.88 2.19
CA ASP A 177 -9.31 11.79 2.11
C ASP A 177 -8.01 11.09 1.63
N GLN A 178 -8.01 9.75 1.64
CA GLN A 178 -6.90 8.93 1.13
C GLN A 178 -7.10 8.54 -0.35
N ILE A 179 -8.24 8.90 -0.92
CA ILE A 179 -8.65 8.51 -2.27
C ILE A 179 -8.43 9.68 -3.23
N VAL A 180 -7.57 9.47 -4.20
CA VAL A 180 -7.29 10.45 -5.26
C VAL A 180 -7.78 9.88 -6.60
N CYS A 181 -8.76 10.53 -7.20
CA CYS A 181 -9.27 10.13 -8.50
C CYS A 181 -8.38 10.66 -9.63
N GLU A 182 -8.17 9.89 -10.69
CA GLU A 182 -7.38 10.28 -11.87
C GLU A 182 -7.90 11.55 -12.54
N ARG A 183 -9.20 11.81 -12.46
CA ARG A 183 -9.81 13.06 -12.97
C ARG A 183 -9.28 14.31 -12.27
N ASN A 184 -8.72 14.16 -11.06
CA ASN A 184 -8.15 15.26 -10.29
C ASN A 184 -6.65 15.48 -10.59
N PHE A 185 -6.02 14.61 -11.37
CA PHE A 185 -4.64 14.85 -11.79
C PHE A 185 -4.60 16.02 -12.77
N PRO A 186 -3.63 16.94 -12.62
CA PRO A 186 -3.53 18.09 -13.51
C PRO A 186 -3.42 17.70 -14.99
N GLU A 187 -4.22 18.31 -15.82
CA GLU A 187 -4.02 18.26 -17.27
C GLU A 187 -2.81 19.11 -17.64
N VAL A 188 -1.94 18.58 -18.50
CA VAL A 188 -0.69 19.23 -18.87
C VAL A 188 -0.50 19.21 -20.38
N ASP A 189 0.10 20.30 -20.88
CA ASP A 189 0.66 20.31 -22.24
C ASP A 189 1.87 19.36 -22.29
N SER A 190 2.02 18.65 -23.40
CA SER A 190 3.15 17.75 -23.63
C SER A 190 4.52 18.44 -23.47
N ALA A 191 4.61 19.74 -23.77
CA ALA A 191 5.83 20.53 -23.58
C ALA A 191 6.21 20.74 -22.09
N LYS A 192 5.27 20.55 -21.16
CA LYS A 192 5.52 20.65 -19.71
C LYS A 192 5.91 19.32 -19.07
N ILE A 193 5.81 18.22 -19.81
CA ILE A 193 6.25 16.91 -19.33
C ILE A 193 7.78 16.90 -19.32
N PRO A 194 8.43 16.47 -18.21
CA PRO A 194 9.89 16.57 -18.07
C PRO A 194 10.62 15.43 -18.80
N LEU A 195 10.23 15.22 -20.06
CA LEU A 195 10.84 14.26 -21.00
C LEU A 195 11.03 14.94 -22.37
N PRO A 196 12.11 14.63 -23.10
CA PRO A 196 12.22 14.99 -24.49
C PRO A 196 11.01 14.50 -25.30
N ALA A 197 10.51 15.30 -26.22
CA ALA A 197 9.29 15.00 -26.98
C ALA A 197 9.36 13.65 -27.71
N GLU A 198 10.54 13.25 -28.17
CA GLU A 198 10.75 11.95 -28.83
C GLU A 198 10.66 10.79 -27.83
N GLU A 199 11.24 10.94 -26.65
CA GLU A 199 11.13 9.94 -25.57
C GLU A 199 9.68 9.78 -25.13
N LEU A 200 8.95 10.88 -24.95
CA LEU A 200 7.53 10.85 -24.59
C LEU A 200 6.70 10.13 -25.67
N ARG A 201 6.89 10.46 -26.96
CA ARG A 201 6.17 9.79 -28.06
C ARG A 201 6.44 8.29 -28.08
N ARG A 202 7.72 7.88 -27.96
CA ARG A 202 8.10 6.47 -27.90
C ARG A 202 7.49 5.75 -26.69
N LEU A 203 7.48 6.41 -25.53
CA LEU A 203 6.95 5.85 -24.30
C LEU A 203 5.42 5.68 -24.37
N VAL A 204 4.70 6.68 -24.88
CA VAL A 204 3.25 6.61 -25.13
C VAL A 204 2.92 5.48 -26.10
N HIS A 205 3.64 5.42 -27.23
CA HIS A 205 3.46 4.34 -28.23
C HIS A 205 3.67 2.95 -27.62
N SER A 206 4.71 2.79 -26.81
CA SER A 206 4.99 1.52 -26.11
C SER A 206 3.86 1.12 -25.13
N ALA A 207 3.27 2.09 -24.40
CA ALA A 207 2.14 1.86 -23.53
C ALA A 207 0.87 1.46 -24.30
N GLU A 208 0.62 2.10 -25.46
CA GLU A 208 -0.50 1.76 -26.35
C GLU A 208 -0.34 0.36 -26.96
N GLU A 209 0.87 0.00 -27.41
CA GLU A 209 1.13 -1.37 -27.90
C GLU A 209 0.92 -2.41 -26.80
N ALA A 210 1.41 -2.14 -25.57
CA ALA A 210 1.18 -3.02 -24.44
C ALA A 210 -0.33 -3.18 -24.19
N ARG A 211 -1.09 -2.09 -24.16
CA ARG A 211 -2.55 -2.12 -23.98
C ARG A 211 -3.26 -3.03 -25.00
N ARG A 212 -2.90 -2.90 -26.29
CA ARG A 212 -3.49 -3.75 -27.36
C ARG A 212 -3.17 -5.22 -27.20
N GLY A 213 -2.06 -5.57 -26.54
CA GLY A 213 -1.67 -6.95 -26.25
C GLY A 213 -2.27 -7.51 -24.97
N GLY A 214 -3.00 -6.71 -24.20
CA GLY A 214 -3.62 -7.13 -22.94
C GLY A 214 -4.79 -8.10 -23.15
N VAL A 215 -4.96 -9.05 -22.23
CA VAL A 215 -6.07 -10.00 -22.23
C VAL A 215 -6.92 -9.75 -20.99
N THR A 216 -8.07 -9.09 -21.16
CA THR A 216 -8.98 -8.71 -20.08
C THR A 216 -10.41 -9.21 -20.40
N LEU A 217 -10.61 -10.54 -20.31
CA LEU A 217 -11.88 -11.18 -20.68
C LEU A 217 -12.96 -10.98 -19.60
N PHE A 218 -12.55 -10.96 -18.33
CA PHE A 218 -13.45 -10.80 -17.19
C PHE A 218 -13.60 -9.34 -16.76
N THR A 219 -12.52 -8.54 -16.92
CA THR A 219 -12.48 -7.11 -16.54
C THR A 219 -12.46 -6.22 -17.77
N LYS A 220 -13.44 -6.37 -18.65
CA LYS A 220 -13.51 -5.72 -19.99
C LYS A 220 -13.23 -4.23 -20.00
N GLU A 221 -13.52 -3.53 -18.92
CA GLU A 221 -13.35 -2.09 -18.78
C GLU A 221 -11.91 -1.69 -18.34
N ARG A 222 -11.02 -2.65 -18.12
CA ARG A 222 -9.67 -2.42 -17.60
C ARG A 222 -8.57 -2.66 -18.64
N HIS A 223 -8.83 -2.31 -19.90
CA HIS A 223 -7.81 -2.34 -20.95
C HIS A 223 -6.77 -1.23 -20.72
N THR A 224 -5.77 -1.52 -19.90
CA THR A 224 -4.67 -0.61 -19.64
C THR A 224 -3.35 -1.22 -20.07
N GLY A 225 -2.47 -0.38 -20.59
CA GLY A 225 -1.08 -0.72 -20.85
C GLY A 225 -0.18 0.32 -20.22
N ALA A 226 0.95 -0.10 -19.70
CA ALA A 226 1.94 0.79 -19.13
C ALA A 226 3.29 0.62 -19.81
N ALA A 227 4.05 1.72 -19.89
CA ALA A 227 5.45 1.72 -20.26
C ALA A 227 6.25 2.60 -19.32
N ALA A 228 7.46 2.19 -18.97
CA ALA A 228 8.37 2.93 -18.12
C ALA A 228 9.65 3.27 -18.88
N LEU A 229 10.22 4.43 -18.58
CA LEU A 229 11.53 4.87 -19.01
C LEU A 229 12.46 4.89 -17.82
N SER A 230 13.57 4.15 -17.88
CA SER A 230 14.59 4.17 -16.84
C SER A 230 15.60 5.32 -17.01
N PHE A 231 16.41 5.57 -15.97
CA PHE A 231 17.54 6.52 -16.07
C PHE A 231 18.62 5.99 -17.02
N ALA A 232 18.72 4.67 -17.24
CA ALA A 232 19.60 4.07 -18.24
C ALA A 232 19.08 4.23 -19.70
N GLY A 233 17.92 4.85 -19.91
CA GLY A 233 17.31 5.05 -21.23
C GLY A 233 16.58 3.82 -21.79
N LYS A 234 16.42 2.75 -21.00
CA LYS A 234 15.66 1.56 -21.39
C LYS A 234 14.16 1.79 -21.23
N THR A 235 13.39 1.10 -22.06
CA THR A 235 11.93 1.12 -22.00
C THR A 235 11.41 -0.27 -21.64
N TYR A 236 10.60 -0.34 -20.59
CA TYR A 236 9.88 -1.53 -20.14
C TYR A 236 8.39 -1.34 -20.39
N ARG A 237 7.66 -2.41 -20.70
CA ARG A 237 6.22 -2.32 -20.95
C ARG A 237 5.48 -3.55 -20.47
N ALA A 238 4.25 -3.35 -19.99
CA ALA A 238 3.36 -4.43 -19.62
C ALA A 238 1.89 -4.03 -19.85
N ALA A 239 1.07 -5.05 -20.06
CA ALA A 239 -0.37 -4.91 -20.22
C ALA A 239 -1.09 -5.38 -18.96
N GLY A 240 -2.31 -4.86 -18.75
CA GLY A 240 -3.27 -5.48 -17.85
C GLY A 240 -3.74 -6.81 -18.41
N ALA A 241 -3.84 -7.82 -17.57
CA ALA A 241 -4.37 -9.13 -17.95
C ALA A 241 -5.14 -9.75 -16.78
N ASP A 242 -6.18 -10.52 -17.10
CA ASP A 242 -6.92 -11.33 -16.13
C ASP A 242 -6.89 -12.81 -16.48
N ASP A 243 -7.21 -13.64 -15.52
CA ASP A 243 -7.30 -15.10 -15.69
C ASP A 243 -8.57 -15.66 -15.05
N ALA A 244 -8.82 -16.95 -15.29
CA ALA A 244 -10.01 -17.65 -14.80
C ALA A 244 -10.07 -17.80 -13.27
N ALA A 245 -8.97 -17.56 -12.57
CA ALA A 245 -8.92 -17.51 -11.10
C ALA A 245 -9.23 -16.11 -10.54
N PHE A 246 -9.72 -15.19 -11.39
CA PHE A 246 -10.06 -13.80 -11.08
C PHE A 246 -8.87 -12.96 -10.61
N HIS A 247 -7.65 -13.34 -10.97
CA HIS A 247 -6.48 -12.52 -10.72
C HIS A 247 -6.32 -11.51 -11.84
N TYR A 248 -6.26 -10.24 -11.47
CA TYR A 248 -5.87 -9.18 -12.40
C TYR A 248 -4.39 -8.88 -12.23
N ARG A 249 -3.65 -9.00 -13.34
CA ARG A 249 -2.22 -8.63 -13.40
C ARG A 249 -2.11 -7.16 -13.76
N TYR A 250 -1.62 -6.40 -12.82
CA TYR A 250 -1.50 -4.97 -12.93
C TYR A 250 -0.31 -4.57 -13.82
N PRO A 251 -0.49 -3.64 -14.77
CA PRO A 251 0.55 -3.32 -15.74
C PRO A 251 1.80 -2.69 -15.09
N ILE A 252 1.67 -1.84 -14.06
CA ILE A 252 2.85 -1.26 -13.38
C ILE A 252 3.63 -2.38 -12.68
N GLY A 253 2.98 -3.27 -11.96
CA GLY A 253 3.64 -4.41 -11.33
C GLY A 253 4.42 -5.25 -12.35
N GLY A 254 3.82 -5.51 -13.52
CA GLY A 254 4.46 -6.29 -14.59
C GLY A 254 5.72 -5.63 -15.18
N LEU A 255 5.67 -4.32 -15.46
CA LEU A 255 6.85 -3.61 -15.99
C LEU A 255 7.97 -3.47 -14.96
N LEU A 256 7.62 -3.26 -13.68
CA LEU A 256 8.61 -3.22 -12.60
C LEU A 256 9.34 -4.56 -12.44
N GLN A 257 8.62 -5.67 -12.55
CA GLN A 257 9.23 -7.00 -12.53
C GLN A 257 10.26 -7.18 -13.66
N GLN A 258 9.96 -6.68 -14.87
CA GLN A 258 10.92 -6.71 -15.98
C GLN A 258 12.17 -5.86 -15.67
N ALA A 259 11.99 -4.63 -15.22
CA ALA A 259 13.08 -3.73 -14.88
C ALA A 259 13.98 -4.32 -13.77
N MET A 260 13.38 -4.86 -12.72
CA MET A 260 14.11 -5.50 -11.62
C MET A 260 14.87 -6.77 -12.07
N THR A 261 14.31 -7.54 -13.01
CA THR A 261 15.00 -8.71 -13.59
C THR A 261 16.30 -8.30 -14.30
N GLU A 262 16.29 -7.12 -14.91
CA GLU A 262 17.47 -6.51 -15.54
C GLU A 262 18.35 -5.70 -14.58
N ARG A 263 18.03 -5.68 -13.29
CA ARG A 263 18.68 -4.87 -12.24
C ARG A 263 18.64 -3.35 -12.52
N ASP A 264 17.63 -2.91 -13.25
CA ASP A 264 17.39 -1.50 -13.58
C ASP A 264 16.29 -0.96 -12.63
N TYR A 265 16.68 -0.56 -11.46
CA TYR A 265 15.77 -0.19 -10.37
C TYR A 265 15.28 1.26 -10.44
N PHE A 266 15.91 2.10 -11.28
CA PHE A 266 15.67 3.54 -11.26
C PHE A 266 14.90 4.01 -12.49
N LEU A 267 13.66 4.41 -12.28
CA LEU A 267 12.78 4.86 -13.36
C LEU A 267 12.57 6.37 -13.34
N ARG A 268 12.51 6.99 -14.50
CA ARG A 268 12.25 8.43 -14.67
C ARG A 268 10.75 8.72 -14.76
N ALA A 269 10.04 7.92 -15.55
CA ALA A 269 8.63 8.13 -15.83
C ALA A 269 7.92 6.80 -16.12
N ILE A 270 6.63 6.78 -15.82
CA ILE A 270 5.70 5.71 -16.21
C ILE A 270 4.53 6.35 -16.95
N VAL A 271 4.24 5.89 -18.17
CA VAL A 271 3.04 6.23 -18.93
C VAL A 271 2.03 5.11 -18.81
N ILE A 272 0.77 5.46 -18.54
CA ILE A 272 -0.37 4.54 -18.66
C ILE A 272 -1.27 5.06 -19.76
N SER A 273 -1.60 4.16 -20.71
CA SER A 273 -2.42 4.47 -21.86
C SER A 273 -3.87 4.05 -21.66
N GLY A 274 -4.78 5.00 -21.83
CA GLY A 274 -6.20 4.80 -22.03
C GLY A 274 -6.55 4.69 -23.52
N GLU A 275 -7.83 4.71 -23.83
CA GLU A 275 -8.35 4.47 -25.17
C GLU A 275 -9.44 5.48 -25.57
N ASN A 276 -9.45 5.85 -26.85
CA ASN A 276 -10.54 6.61 -27.47
C ASN A 276 -10.91 7.95 -26.80
N GLY A 277 -10.01 8.54 -26.04
CA GLY A 277 -10.24 9.76 -25.28
C GLY A 277 -10.62 9.51 -23.82
N GLU A 278 -10.78 8.25 -23.43
CA GLU A 278 -11.00 7.87 -22.04
C GLU A 278 -9.66 7.84 -21.25
N TRP A 279 -9.72 8.35 -20.05
CA TRP A 279 -8.56 8.32 -19.16
C TRP A 279 -8.38 6.90 -18.58
N PRO A 280 -7.14 6.38 -18.51
CA PRO A 280 -6.91 5.08 -17.91
C PRO A 280 -7.18 5.14 -16.41
N VAL A 281 -7.77 4.08 -15.89
CA VAL A 281 -7.88 3.87 -14.44
C VAL A 281 -6.56 3.28 -13.93
N VAL A 282 -6.01 3.89 -12.90
CA VAL A 282 -4.82 3.41 -12.19
C VAL A 282 -5.23 2.93 -10.81
N ASN A 283 -5.33 1.63 -10.65
CA ASN A 283 -5.69 1.02 -9.37
C ASN A 283 -4.72 1.43 -8.27
N TYR A 284 -5.17 1.45 -7.02
CA TYR A 284 -4.33 1.79 -5.89
C TYR A 284 -3.20 0.78 -5.66
N ARG A 285 -3.40 -0.50 -6.03
CA ARG A 285 -2.32 -1.50 -6.06
C ARG A 285 -1.20 -1.10 -7.03
N ASP A 286 -1.53 -0.69 -8.25
CA ASP A 286 -0.55 -0.19 -9.22
C ASP A 286 0.16 1.09 -8.71
N ARG A 287 -0.59 1.99 -8.05
CA ARG A 287 0.01 3.17 -7.42
C ARG A 287 0.97 2.79 -6.29
N GLN A 288 0.65 1.75 -5.50
CA GLN A 288 1.55 1.24 -4.47
C GLN A 288 2.85 0.70 -5.06
N TYR A 289 2.78 -0.06 -6.15
CA TYR A 289 3.96 -0.52 -6.87
C TYR A 289 4.81 0.65 -7.38
N GLY A 290 4.18 1.65 -7.98
CA GLY A 290 4.88 2.84 -8.45
C GLY A 290 5.47 3.68 -7.31
N TYR A 291 4.77 3.80 -6.18
CA TYR A 291 5.26 4.47 -4.97
C TYR A 291 6.48 3.74 -4.41
N GLU A 292 6.44 2.40 -4.33
CA GLU A 292 7.58 1.59 -3.91
C GLU A 292 8.80 1.82 -4.82
N ALA A 293 8.62 1.80 -6.14
CA ALA A 293 9.71 2.08 -7.09
C ALA A 293 10.22 3.54 -6.98
N SER A 294 9.34 4.51 -6.70
CA SER A 294 9.73 5.90 -6.46
C SER A 294 10.55 6.05 -5.17
N SER A 295 10.27 5.23 -4.16
CA SER A 295 11.07 5.19 -2.93
C SER A 295 12.51 4.71 -3.17
N PHE A 296 12.73 3.84 -4.15
CA PHE A 296 14.07 3.42 -4.58
C PHE A 296 14.85 4.60 -5.19
N ASN A 297 14.19 5.38 -6.05
CA ASN A 297 14.76 6.62 -6.58
C ASN A 297 15.16 7.56 -5.43
N HIS A 298 14.26 7.78 -4.48
CA HIS A 298 14.51 8.65 -3.34
C HIS A 298 15.72 8.15 -2.50
N ALA A 299 15.78 6.86 -2.20
CA ALA A 299 16.89 6.26 -1.46
C ALA A 299 18.24 6.43 -2.17
N ALA A 300 18.24 6.55 -3.51
CA ALA A 300 19.41 6.79 -4.34
C ALA A 300 19.64 8.29 -4.67
N GLY A 301 18.90 9.22 -4.07
CA GLY A 301 18.99 10.65 -4.34
C GLY A 301 18.53 11.07 -5.75
N LYS A 302 17.71 10.25 -6.41
CA LYS A 302 17.14 10.54 -7.73
C LYS A 302 15.75 11.18 -7.60
N PRO A 303 15.27 11.92 -8.61
CA PRO A 303 13.93 12.49 -8.61
C PRO A 303 12.84 11.43 -8.50
N PRO A 304 11.63 11.79 -7.97
CA PRO A 304 10.48 10.90 -7.96
C PRO A 304 10.06 10.50 -9.37
N ILE A 305 9.43 9.35 -9.50
CA ILE A 305 8.90 8.86 -10.77
C ILE A 305 7.70 9.71 -11.19
N VAL A 306 7.73 10.21 -12.42
CA VAL A 306 6.59 10.94 -13.00
C VAL A 306 5.57 9.94 -13.54
N LEU A 307 4.34 10.01 -13.05
CA LEU A 307 3.19 9.26 -13.56
C LEU A 307 2.47 10.11 -14.62
N ILE A 308 2.38 9.61 -15.84
CA ILE A 308 1.75 10.26 -16.98
C ILE A 308 0.57 9.40 -17.44
N LEU A 309 -0.62 9.99 -17.52
CA LEU A 309 -1.78 9.36 -18.12
C LEU A 309 -1.99 9.91 -19.52
N SER A 310 -2.18 9.03 -20.50
CA SER A 310 -2.53 9.37 -21.89
C SER A 310 -3.92 8.85 -22.19
N ASN A 311 -4.79 9.68 -22.75
CA ASN A 311 -6.14 9.27 -23.16
C ASN A 311 -6.22 8.71 -24.60
N GLY A 312 -5.07 8.50 -25.24
CA GLY A 312 -4.99 8.02 -26.63
C GLY A 312 -5.34 9.07 -27.71
N ARG A 313 -5.63 10.32 -27.33
CA ARG A 313 -5.91 11.46 -28.25
C ARG A 313 -4.92 12.61 -28.11
N GLY A 314 -3.74 12.34 -27.56
CA GLY A 314 -2.70 13.35 -27.38
C GLY A 314 -2.91 14.29 -26.21
N GLN A 315 -3.86 14.00 -25.30
CA GLN A 315 -4.04 14.72 -24.05
C GLN A 315 -3.37 13.96 -22.91
N PHE A 316 -2.81 14.70 -21.96
CA PHE A 316 -2.03 14.15 -20.86
C PHE A 316 -2.50 14.70 -19.52
N ARG A 317 -2.44 13.83 -18.50
CA ARG A 317 -2.45 14.21 -17.09
C ARG A 317 -1.15 13.75 -16.46
N MET A 318 -0.65 14.52 -15.50
CA MET A 318 0.63 14.24 -14.90
C MET A 318 0.58 14.44 -13.38
N THR A 319 1.23 13.53 -12.66
CA THR A 319 1.40 13.60 -11.21
C THR A 319 2.65 12.80 -10.80
N THR A 320 2.90 12.64 -9.50
CA THR A 320 3.85 11.67 -8.95
C THR A 320 3.12 10.60 -8.17
N PHE A 321 3.79 9.49 -7.88
CA PHE A 321 3.16 8.43 -7.09
C PHE A 321 2.89 8.85 -5.65
N GLU A 322 3.70 9.75 -5.09
CA GLU A 322 3.51 10.35 -3.77
C GLU A 322 2.21 11.16 -3.70
N SER A 323 1.88 11.88 -4.77
CA SER A 323 0.62 12.63 -4.87
C SER A 323 -0.57 11.74 -5.25
N ALA A 324 -0.33 10.67 -6.03
CA ALA A 324 -1.37 9.74 -6.45
C ALA A 324 -1.79 8.77 -5.34
N LEU A 325 -0.93 8.57 -4.33
CA LEU A 325 -1.16 7.67 -3.19
C LEU A 325 -0.77 8.38 -1.88
N PRO A 326 -1.58 9.35 -1.41
CA PRO A 326 -1.25 10.11 -0.22
C PRO A 326 -1.17 9.22 1.02
N SER A 327 -0.27 9.56 1.92
CA SER A 327 -0.01 8.83 3.17
C SER A 327 0.39 7.35 2.95
N ALA A 328 0.92 7.01 1.77
CA ALA A 328 1.47 5.68 1.51
C ALA A 328 2.73 5.42 2.36
N PHE A 329 3.11 4.17 2.41
CA PHE A 329 4.35 3.71 3.01
C PHE A 329 5.08 2.77 2.02
N SER A 330 6.38 2.62 2.20
CA SER A 330 7.25 1.82 1.33
C SER A 330 8.28 1.03 2.14
N THR A 331 9.04 0.19 1.48
CA THR A 331 10.21 -0.49 2.08
C THR A 331 11.19 0.51 2.70
N ALA A 332 11.32 1.71 2.12
CA ALA A 332 12.19 2.76 2.66
C ALA A 332 11.77 3.24 4.05
N ASP A 333 10.48 3.20 4.37
CA ASP A 333 9.96 3.62 5.68
C ASP A 333 10.23 2.58 6.78
N PHE A 334 10.24 1.29 6.41
CA PHE A 334 10.42 0.19 7.36
C PHE A 334 11.87 -0.30 7.45
N MET A 335 12.60 -0.28 6.33
CA MET A 335 13.94 -0.88 6.22
C MET A 335 14.90 0.01 5.42
N PRO A 336 15.08 1.31 5.80
CA PRO A 336 15.82 2.27 4.99
C PRO A 336 17.27 1.86 4.74
N GLU A 337 17.97 1.35 5.75
CA GLU A 337 19.37 0.97 5.61
C GLU A 337 19.56 -0.34 4.83
N ALA A 338 18.61 -1.28 4.96
CA ALA A 338 18.62 -2.51 4.17
C ALA A 338 18.37 -2.18 2.69
N LEU A 339 17.43 -1.28 2.38
CA LEU A 339 17.17 -0.83 1.02
C LEU A 339 18.39 -0.13 0.41
N LYS A 340 19.02 0.79 1.12
CA LYS A 340 20.26 1.47 0.64
C LYS A 340 21.36 0.47 0.35
N THR A 341 21.59 -0.48 1.28
CA THR A 341 22.61 -1.54 1.11
C THR A 341 22.29 -2.40 -0.11
N PHE A 342 21.03 -2.80 -0.28
CA PHE A 342 20.58 -3.58 -1.42
C PHE A 342 20.83 -2.83 -2.74
N LEU A 343 20.42 -1.57 -2.85
CA LEU A 343 20.60 -0.76 -4.04
C LEU A 343 22.07 -0.54 -4.37
N ALA A 344 22.90 -0.27 -3.37
CA ALA A 344 24.36 -0.08 -3.56
C ALA A 344 25.06 -1.34 -4.09
N THR A 345 24.53 -2.52 -3.78
CA THR A 345 25.17 -3.81 -4.18
C THR A 345 24.57 -4.41 -5.45
N HIS A 346 23.33 -4.07 -5.80
CA HIS A 346 22.58 -4.75 -6.86
C HIS A 346 22.18 -3.83 -8.02
N ALA A 347 22.01 -2.52 -7.77
CA ALA A 347 21.73 -1.59 -8.85
C ALA A 347 22.98 -1.43 -9.73
N THR A 348 22.82 -1.70 -11.00
CA THR A 348 23.87 -1.39 -11.98
C THR A 348 23.84 0.10 -12.23
N ASP A 349 24.79 0.84 -11.71
CA ASP A 349 25.08 2.19 -12.19
C ASP A 349 25.48 2.10 -13.67
N LYS A 350 24.55 2.34 -14.55
CA LYS A 350 24.82 2.57 -15.97
C LYS A 350 24.20 3.88 -16.41
#